data_673294efec2d08831de252ae5d728566
#
_entry.id   673294efec2d08831de252ae5d728566
#
_cell.length_a   1.000
_cell.length_b   1.000
_cell.length_c   1.000
_cell.angle_alpha   90.00
_cell.angle_beta   90.00
_cell.angle_gamma   90.00
#
_symmetry.space_group_name_H-M   'P 1'
#
loop_
_entity.id
_entity.type
_entity.pdbx_description
1 polymer ?
#
loop_
_entity_poly.entity_id
_entity_poly.type
_entity_poly.pdbx_seq_one_letter_code
_entity_poly.pdbx_strand_id
1 'polypeptide(L)'
;MAGGLALSGATVRVLDPSGKAIATGKAVSATTGTYGPITLTGTGTFRVEACGTVADKPLCVWGLTNTGGTLHLTPMTSAIAVLASGLGPEALMNGALAAIPDATLANVHTQLRTALAPALADAGLAAGFDLLAGALTPGAHTGYDRLLDTVGVSLGTDTKAFVSLTSRLGSGTAYLEPGTTQGSLSVDAAAASVDLPALDALFAKLIGATASNAACVNSQTGLASLMDPNARASIDPATSAFTGATQAAQIICLRLNGVLGEGEVMFGGKLLPTTLGRCALGAGDPLCRVDFVYQNSKGFQRRLGVEQAAVKRGSGWVLLGNRLEVQATAVSRVVLTRRVDATAADSTARYLDISIPALTVSGGAVLQCARVSQLDASGNSLPLAFFKNAGSGSYLSLWSASSSDATPSLDPATGALRGADQVALPLASGAAGDAVARNFARAGRALQIDLYSDSACATPLSGLDGASISIDLAGLPPIAAASQSGQPWPALATAANSALAALKVAANAKLTYNPTWTTTRAGLAFNRAQLCPDKACSTRLAETELAAGATTAALSATLGSTALADNAYKLLRLTGRTLDGLVLQLDAQSCSALPAGSPC
;
A
#
# COMPACT_ATOMS: atom_id res chain seq x y z
N MET A 1 16.09 -0.29 -7.39
CA MET A 1 14.86 0.42 -7.02
C MET A 1 13.84 0.32 -8.16
N ALA A 2 12.55 0.51 -7.90
CA ALA A 2 11.49 0.23 -8.87
C ALA A 2 10.84 1.49 -9.47
N GLY A 3 11.58 2.57 -9.65
CA GLY A 3 11.05 3.80 -10.26
C GLY A 3 10.84 3.64 -11.76
N GLY A 4 11.87 3.55 -12.52
CA GLY A 4 11.87 3.39 -13.97
C GLY A 4 12.09 1.95 -14.45
N LEU A 5 12.09 0.94 -13.58
CA LEU A 5 12.30 -0.45 -13.97
C LEU A 5 11.12 -1.00 -14.78
N ALA A 6 11.46 -1.90 -15.71
CA ALA A 6 10.46 -2.62 -16.49
C ALA A 6 9.49 -3.42 -15.60
N LEU A 7 8.21 -3.38 -15.92
CA LEU A 7 7.19 -4.18 -15.23
C LEU A 7 7.43 -5.66 -15.51
N SER A 8 7.60 -6.46 -14.46
CA SER A 8 7.76 -7.90 -14.61
C SER A 8 6.47 -8.57 -15.09
N GLY A 9 6.57 -9.43 -16.08
CA GLY A 9 5.43 -10.16 -16.67
C GLY A 9 4.37 -9.26 -17.29
N ALA A 10 4.72 -8.02 -17.63
CA ALA A 10 3.75 -7.05 -18.14
C ALA A 10 3.26 -7.41 -19.54
N THR A 11 1.99 -7.11 -19.77
CA THR A 11 1.34 -7.17 -21.08
C THR A 11 0.68 -5.84 -21.41
N VAL A 12 0.69 -5.47 -22.69
CA VAL A 12 0.09 -4.25 -23.19
C VAL A 12 -1.26 -4.54 -23.83
N ARG A 13 -2.25 -3.73 -23.52
CA ARG A 13 -3.57 -3.68 -24.16
C ARG A 13 -3.80 -2.30 -24.75
N VAL A 14 -4.35 -2.25 -25.94
CA VAL A 14 -4.71 -0.99 -26.62
C VAL A 14 -6.18 -1.02 -27.00
N LEU A 15 -6.89 0.05 -26.64
CA LEU A 15 -8.28 0.27 -27.05
C LEU A 15 -8.35 1.43 -28.04
N ASP A 16 -9.18 1.26 -29.06
CA ASP A 16 -9.58 2.35 -29.94
C ASP A 16 -10.58 3.32 -29.24
N PRO A 17 -10.96 4.44 -29.88
CA PRO A 17 -11.90 5.38 -29.29
C PRO A 17 -13.27 4.77 -28.95
N SER A 18 -13.72 3.73 -29.67
CA SER A 18 -14.99 3.05 -29.40
C SER A 18 -14.93 2.11 -28.18
N GLY A 19 -13.74 1.84 -27.65
CA GLY A 19 -13.51 0.89 -26.57
C GLY A 19 -13.21 -0.53 -27.05
N LYS A 20 -13.08 -0.74 -28.35
CA LYS A 20 -12.70 -2.03 -28.93
C LYS A 20 -11.20 -2.25 -28.76
N ALA A 21 -10.81 -3.44 -28.33
CA ALA A 21 -9.41 -3.82 -28.25
C ALA A 21 -8.82 -4.03 -29.66
N ILE A 22 -7.77 -3.29 -30.00
CA ILE A 22 -6.98 -3.46 -31.23
C ILE A 22 -5.68 -4.22 -30.99
N ALA A 23 -5.22 -4.30 -29.74
CA ALA A 23 -4.15 -5.17 -29.30
C ALA A 23 -4.40 -5.64 -27.86
N THR A 24 -4.11 -6.92 -27.60
CA THR A 24 -4.23 -7.53 -26.28
C THR A 24 -3.06 -8.48 -26.02
N GLY A 25 -2.56 -8.49 -24.78
CA GLY A 25 -1.57 -9.48 -24.35
C GLY A 25 -0.17 -9.34 -24.98
N LYS A 26 0.15 -8.17 -25.56
CA LYS A 26 1.49 -7.94 -26.10
C LYS A 26 2.52 -7.88 -24.97
N ALA A 27 3.46 -8.83 -24.96
CA ALA A 27 4.44 -8.92 -23.90
C ALA A 27 5.40 -7.73 -23.91
N VAL A 28 5.78 -7.29 -22.70
CA VAL A 28 6.84 -6.30 -22.46
C VAL A 28 8.14 -7.04 -22.19
N SER A 29 9.22 -6.60 -22.82
CA SER A 29 10.55 -7.14 -22.54
C SER A 29 10.94 -6.90 -21.08
N ALA A 30 11.25 -7.95 -20.34
CA ALA A 30 11.66 -7.85 -18.95
C ALA A 30 13.02 -7.13 -18.78
N THR A 31 13.85 -7.10 -19.83
CA THR A 31 15.19 -6.51 -19.80
C THR A 31 15.15 -5.02 -20.15
N THR A 32 14.43 -4.67 -21.22
CA THR A 32 14.44 -3.31 -21.79
C THR A 32 13.18 -2.51 -21.46
N GLY A 33 12.13 -3.16 -20.97
CA GLY A 33 10.83 -2.51 -20.74
C GLY A 33 10.08 -2.14 -22.03
N THR A 34 10.56 -2.59 -23.20
CA THR A 34 9.95 -2.24 -24.49
C THR A 34 8.82 -3.21 -24.83
N TYR A 35 7.78 -2.69 -25.46
CA TYR A 35 6.74 -3.45 -26.14
C TYR A 35 6.80 -3.12 -27.63
N GLY A 36 6.93 -4.08 -28.50
CA GLY A 36 7.11 -3.83 -29.94
C GLY A 36 5.97 -3.02 -30.57
N PRO A 37 6.09 -2.64 -31.84
CA PRO A 37 5.14 -1.75 -32.51
C PRO A 37 3.71 -2.31 -32.50
N ILE A 38 2.74 -1.41 -32.35
CA ILE A 38 1.31 -1.69 -32.44
C ILE A 38 0.72 -0.75 -33.50
N THR A 39 0.05 -1.32 -34.49
CA THR A 39 -0.59 -0.53 -35.54
C THR A 39 -1.89 0.06 -35.03
N LEU A 40 -1.98 1.40 -35.06
CA LEU A 40 -3.22 2.13 -34.77
C LEU A 40 -4.01 2.28 -36.07
N THR A 41 -5.30 1.95 -36.02
CA THR A 41 -6.23 2.08 -37.15
C THR A 41 -7.40 2.94 -36.75
N GLY A 42 -7.72 3.96 -37.56
CA GLY A 42 -8.78 4.93 -37.29
C GLY A 42 -8.23 6.26 -36.75
N THR A 43 -9.14 7.12 -36.34
CA THR A 43 -8.85 8.47 -35.80
C THR A 43 -9.47 8.62 -34.41
N GLY A 44 -8.90 9.49 -33.58
CA GLY A 44 -9.33 9.77 -32.20
C GLY A 44 -8.32 9.33 -31.16
N THR A 45 -8.73 9.31 -29.90
CA THR A 45 -7.83 9.04 -28.76
C THR A 45 -7.76 7.54 -28.47
N PHE A 46 -6.59 6.97 -28.66
CA PHE A 46 -6.27 5.59 -28.28
C PHE A 46 -5.81 5.54 -26.83
N ARG A 47 -6.23 4.49 -26.12
CA ARG A 47 -5.88 4.22 -24.73
C ARG A 47 -4.95 3.02 -24.67
N VAL A 48 -3.83 3.21 -24.03
CA VAL A 48 -2.82 2.16 -23.88
C VAL A 48 -2.65 1.85 -22.40
N GLU A 49 -2.69 0.56 -22.05
CA GLU A 49 -2.49 0.08 -20.69
C GLU A 49 -1.38 -0.97 -20.69
N ALA A 50 -0.46 -0.88 -19.73
CA ALA A 50 0.46 -1.96 -19.42
C ALA A 50 0.24 -2.39 -17.97
N CYS A 51 -0.01 -3.68 -17.76
CA CYS A 51 -0.18 -4.26 -16.44
C CYS A 51 0.85 -5.37 -16.21
N GLY A 52 1.50 -5.35 -15.05
CA GLY A 52 2.51 -6.30 -14.62
C GLY A 52 2.70 -6.25 -13.11
N THR A 53 3.87 -6.61 -12.63
CA THR A 53 4.19 -6.56 -11.20
C THR A 53 5.46 -5.75 -10.95
N VAL A 54 5.47 -5.01 -9.84
CA VAL A 54 6.65 -4.37 -9.26
C VAL A 54 6.75 -4.87 -7.83
N ALA A 55 7.84 -5.55 -7.50
CA ALA A 55 7.97 -6.28 -6.25
C ALA A 55 6.79 -7.28 -6.09
N ASP A 56 6.10 -7.21 -4.97
CA ASP A 56 4.92 -8.04 -4.67
C ASP A 56 3.59 -7.40 -5.11
N LYS A 57 3.64 -6.26 -5.80
CA LYS A 57 2.46 -5.46 -6.11
C LYS A 57 2.16 -5.49 -7.60
N PRO A 58 0.93 -5.80 -8.01
CA PRO A 58 0.51 -5.58 -9.38
C PRO A 58 0.51 -4.08 -9.70
N LEU A 59 0.92 -3.71 -10.90
CA LEU A 59 0.96 -2.35 -11.39
C LEU A 59 0.36 -2.26 -12.79
N CYS A 60 -0.57 -1.34 -12.95
CA CYS A 60 -0.99 -0.88 -14.26
C CYS A 60 -0.58 0.58 -14.45
N VAL A 61 -0.11 0.89 -15.63
CA VAL A 61 0.21 2.24 -16.08
C VAL A 61 -0.48 2.50 -17.41
N TRP A 62 -0.88 3.75 -17.64
CA TRP A 62 -1.72 4.13 -18.77
C TRP A 62 -1.08 5.25 -19.58
N GLY A 63 -1.47 5.32 -20.83
CA GLY A 63 -1.15 6.41 -21.73
C GLY A 63 -2.27 6.67 -22.71
N LEU A 64 -2.29 7.88 -23.24
CA LEU A 64 -3.18 8.33 -24.30
C LEU A 64 -2.37 8.81 -25.49
N THR A 65 -2.84 8.52 -26.70
CA THR A 65 -2.29 9.09 -27.93
C THR A 65 -3.34 9.27 -28.99
N ASN A 66 -3.25 10.36 -29.74
CA ASN A 66 -4.06 10.63 -30.93
C ASN A 66 -3.30 10.29 -32.23
N THR A 67 -1.99 10.06 -32.13
CA THR A 67 -1.09 9.86 -33.27
C THR A 67 -0.13 8.71 -33.03
N GLY A 68 0.52 8.21 -34.10
CA GLY A 68 1.63 7.28 -34.00
C GLY A 68 2.87 7.94 -33.40
N GLY A 69 3.80 7.10 -32.93
CA GLY A 69 5.07 7.52 -32.33
C GLY A 69 5.45 6.67 -31.13
N THR A 70 6.47 7.11 -30.40
CA THR A 70 6.85 6.50 -29.12
C THR A 70 5.90 6.98 -28.02
N LEU A 71 5.41 6.05 -27.20
CA LEU A 71 4.64 6.35 -26.00
C LEU A 71 5.23 5.56 -24.84
N HIS A 72 5.75 6.24 -23.84
CA HIS A 72 6.11 5.61 -22.58
C HIS A 72 4.86 5.31 -21.76
N LEU A 73 4.89 4.23 -21.01
CA LEU A 73 3.85 3.87 -20.05
C LEU A 73 4.47 3.92 -18.65
N THR A 74 4.25 5.03 -17.96
CA THR A 74 4.86 5.37 -16.66
C THR A 74 3.80 5.94 -15.73
N PRO A 75 4.07 6.10 -14.44
CA PRO A 75 3.18 6.86 -13.55
C PRO A 75 2.89 8.28 -14.06
N MET A 76 3.84 8.93 -14.73
CA MET A 76 3.65 10.29 -15.28
C MET A 76 2.70 10.30 -16.47
N THR A 77 2.80 9.33 -17.39
CA THR A 77 1.85 9.22 -18.51
C THR A 77 0.47 8.82 -18.02
N SER A 78 0.39 8.05 -16.93
CA SER A 78 -0.88 7.74 -16.26
C SER A 78 -1.53 8.99 -15.67
N ALA A 79 -0.73 9.87 -15.06
CA ALA A 79 -1.21 11.17 -14.57
C ALA A 79 -1.79 12.03 -15.71
N ILE A 80 -1.07 12.09 -16.85
CA ILE A 80 -1.58 12.80 -18.05
C ILE A 80 -2.90 12.18 -18.53
N ALA A 81 -2.98 10.85 -18.59
CA ALA A 81 -4.18 10.16 -19.05
C ALA A 81 -5.40 10.45 -18.17
N VAL A 82 -5.22 10.41 -16.85
CA VAL A 82 -6.29 10.70 -15.88
C VAL A 82 -6.75 12.17 -15.98
N LEU A 83 -5.82 13.11 -16.00
CA LEU A 83 -6.15 14.54 -16.08
C LEU A 83 -6.79 14.92 -17.43
N ALA A 84 -6.29 14.37 -18.54
CA ALA A 84 -6.80 14.72 -19.86
C ALA A 84 -8.17 14.10 -20.15
N SER A 85 -8.44 12.90 -19.68
CA SER A 85 -9.74 12.24 -19.83
C SER A 85 -10.77 12.70 -18.80
N GLY A 86 -10.34 13.21 -17.65
CA GLY A 86 -11.20 13.47 -16.50
C GLY A 86 -11.75 12.19 -15.85
N LEU A 87 -11.22 11.02 -16.24
CA LEU A 87 -11.65 9.71 -15.74
C LEU A 87 -10.65 9.16 -14.72
N GLY A 88 -11.17 8.55 -13.66
CA GLY A 88 -10.32 7.78 -12.75
C GLY A 88 -9.74 6.54 -13.43
N PRO A 89 -8.68 5.95 -12.86
CA PRO A 89 -7.97 4.80 -13.43
C PRO A 89 -8.89 3.65 -13.82
N GLU A 90 -9.91 3.38 -13.00
CA GLU A 90 -10.86 2.28 -13.22
C GLU A 90 -11.79 2.50 -14.42
N ALA A 91 -12.16 3.76 -14.69
CA ALA A 91 -13.05 4.10 -15.79
C ALA A 91 -12.31 4.27 -17.13
N LEU A 92 -11.01 4.58 -17.07
CA LEU A 92 -10.22 4.96 -18.24
C LEU A 92 -10.19 3.89 -19.34
N MET A 93 -10.15 2.61 -18.98
CA MET A 93 -10.08 1.49 -19.92
C MET A 93 -11.44 0.82 -20.18
N ASN A 94 -12.54 1.48 -19.85
CA ASN A 94 -13.89 0.96 -20.04
C ASN A 94 -14.69 1.80 -21.04
N GLY A 95 -15.48 1.11 -21.88
CA GLY A 95 -16.43 1.73 -22.82
C GLY A 95 -15.77 2.62 -23.88
N ALA A 96 -16.57 3.43 -24.54
CA ALA A 96 -16.10 4.43 -25.49
C ALA A 96 -15.52 5.65 -24.77
N LEU A 97 -14.53 6.29 -25.38
CA LEU A 97 -13.95 7.55 -24.92
C LEU A 97 -14.14 8.61 -26.01
N ALA A 98 -14.72 9.74 -25.65
CA ALA A 98 -14.78 10.88 -26.55
C ALA A 98 -13.36 11.32 -26.95
N ALA A 99 -13.20 11.79 -28.18
CA ALA A 99 -11.92 12.26 -28.67
C ALA A 99 -11.40 13.42 -27.78
N ILE A 100 -10.19 13.28 -27.28
CA ILE A 100 -9.51 14.30 -26.49
C ILE A 100 -8.68 15.17 -27.45
N PRO A 101 -8.94 16.49 -27.54
CA PRO A 101 -8.18 17.37 -28.40
C PRO A 101 -6.69 17.38 -28.04
N ASP A 102 -5.81 17.49 -29.05
CA ASP A 102 -4.36 17.63 -28.82
C ASP A 102 -4.00 18.81 -27.92
N ALA A 103 -4.77 19.91 -28.02
CA ALA A 103 -4.61 21.06 -27.13
C ALA A 103 -4.87 20.70 -25.65
N THR A 104 -5.83 19.81 -25.37
CA THR A 104 -6.10 19.33 -24.00
C THR A 104 -4.93 18.50 -23.49
N LEU A 105 -4.40 17.58 -24.30
CA LEU A 105 -3.20 16.79 -23.94
C LEU A 105 -1.99 17.70 -23.67
N ALA A 106 -1.75 18.71 -24.53
CA ALA A 106 -0.67 19.67 -24.39
C ALA A 106 -0.81 20.54 -23.12
N ASN A 107 -2.03 20.99 -22.80
CA ASN A 107 -2.31 21.78 -21.60
C ASN A 107 -2.07 20.96 -20.32
N VAL A 108 -2.56 19.72 -20.27
CA VAL A 108 -2.34 18.81 -19.14
C VAL A 108 -0.87 18.46 -18.98
N HIS A 109 -0.15 18.22 -20.08
CA HIS A 109 1.27 17.98 -20.06
C HIS A 109 2.04 19.19 -19.47
N THR A 110 1.65 20.40 -19.85
CA THR A 110 2.21 21.65 -19.30
C THR A 110 1.86 21.81 -17.82
N GLN A 111 0.61 21.55 -17.42
CA GLN A 111 0.18 21.58 -16.02
C GLN A 111 1.02 20.63 -15.16
N LEU A 112 1.21 19.39 -15.62
CA LEU A 112 1.99 18.39 -14.89
C LEU A 112 3.47 18.79 -14.79
N ARG A 113 4.09 19.26 -15.88
CA ARG A 113 5.50 19.77 -15.86
C ARG A 113 5.69 20.94 -14.91
N THR A 114 4.73 21.86 -14.87
CA THR A 114 4.78 22.99 -13.92
C THR A 114 4.76 22.50 -12.47
N ALA A 115 3.90 21.54 -12.15
CA ALA A 115 3.86 20.96 -10.80
C ALA A 115 5.14 20.15 -10.47
N LEU A 116 5.78 19.55 -11.46
CA LEU A 116 7.01 18.76 -11.32
C LEU A 116 8.30 19.60 -11.41
N ALA A 117 8.23 20.91 -11.63
CA ALA A 117 9.42 21.73 -11.96
C ALA A 117 10.62 21.53 -11.02
N PRO A 118 10.47 21.46 -9.67
CA PRO A 118 11.61 21.20 -8.77
C PRO A 118 12.20 19.80 -8.96
N ALA A 119 11.38 18.79 -9.22
CA ALA A 119 11.83 17.41 -9.41
C ALA A 119 12.45 17.20 -10.81
N LEU A 120 11.98 17.91 -11.84
CA LEU A 120 12.61 17.94 -13.15
C LEU A 120 14.03 18.53 -13.05
N ALA A 121 14.18 19.63 -12.32
CA ALA A 121 15.49 20.26 -12.10
C ALA A 121 16.45 19.32 -11.34
N ASP A 122 16.00 18.64 -10.28
CA ASP A 122 16.81 17.65 -9.55
C ASP A 122 17.22 16.47 -10.44
N ALA A 123 16.36 16.06 -11.36
CA ALA A 123 16.65 15.00 -12.33
C ALA A 123 17.53 15.46 -13.51
N GLY A 124 17.92 16.75 -13.55
CA GLY A 124 18.70 17.31 -14.65
C GLY A 124 17.91 17.43 -15.97
N LEU A 125 16.58 17.49 -15.90
CA LEU A 125 15.69 17.59 -17.06
C LEU A 125 15.28 19.04 -17.31
N ALA A 126 15.18 19.40 -18.60
CA ALA A 126 14.66 20.71 -18.98
C ALA A 126 13.19 20.88 -18.56
N ALA A 127 12.76 22.10 -18.26
CA ALA A 127 11.37 22.41 -17.94
C ALA A 127 10.36 21.99 -19.04
N GLY A 128 10.83 21.95 -20.29
CA GLY A 128 10.05 21.49 -21.44
C GLY A 128 10.14 20.00 -21.76
N PHE A 129 10.72 19.18 -20.86
CA PHE A 129 10.92 17.74 -21.11
C PHE A 129 9.62 17.03 -21.49
N ASP A 130 9.70 16.15 -22.48
CA ASP A 130 8.55 15.36 -22.95
C ASP A 130 8.36 14.12 -22.07
N LEU A 131 7.36 14.15 -21.20
CA LEU A 131 7.00 13.05 -20.31
C LEU A 131 6.36 11.85 -21.05
N LEU A 132 5.94 12.03 -22.33
CA LEU A 132 5.31 10.96 -23.11
C LEU A 132 6.33 10.14 -23.89
N ALA A 133 7.35 10.79 -24.46
CA ALA A 133 8.29 10.16 -25.37
C ALA A 133 9.76 10.55 -25.14
N GLY A 134 10.06 11.37 -24.13
CA GLY A 134 11.44 11.80 -23.83
C GLY A 134 12.35 10.63 -23.45
N ALA A 135 13.67 10.83 -23.56
CA ALA A 135 14.65 9.77 -23.30
C ALA A 135 14.47 9.14 -21.92
N LEU A 136 14.31 7.81 -21.87
CA LEU A 136 14.16 7.01 -20.65
C LEU A 136 15.08 5.79 -20.74
N THR A 137 15.97 5.64 -19.77
CA THR A 137 16.82 4.45 -19.60
C THR A 137 16.46 3.81 -18.25
N PRO A 138 15.66 2.75 -18.25
CA PRO A 138 15.22 2.09 -17.01
C PRO A 138 16.41 1.61 -16.17
N GLY A 139 16.38 1.88 -14.87
CA GLY A 139 17.42 1.48 -13.91
C GLY A 139 18.70 2.32 -13.96
N ALA A 140 18.74 3.43 -14.73
CA ALA A 140 19.89 4.32 -14.78
C ALA A 140 19.96 5.30 -13.59
N HIS A 141 18.85 5.54 -12.91
CA HIS A 141 18.70 6.47 -11.78
C HIS A 141 19.13 7.92 -12.12
N THR A 142 19.05 8.28 -13.38
CA THR A 142 19.37 9.62 -13.92
C THR A 142 18.27 10.07 -14.88
N GLY A 143 18.16 11.37 -15.11
CA GLY A 143 17.19 11.92 -16.04
C GLY A 143 15.75 11.50 -15.70
N TYR A 144 15.00 11.03 -16.70
CA TYR A 144 13.60 10.63 -16.49
C TYR A 144 13.44 9.48 -15.50
N ASP A 145 14.38 8.53 -15.46
CA ASP A 145 14.36 7.42 -14.50
C ASP A 145 14.48 7.92 -13.06
N ARG A 146 15.39 8.89 -12.78
CA ARG A 146 15.50 9.55 -11.47
C ARG A 146 14.19 10.26 -11.08
N LEU A 147 13.52 10.93 -12.03
CA LEU A 147 12.22 11.54 -11.75
C LEU A 147 11.19 10.50 -11.30
N LEU A 148 11.15 9.34 -11.96
CA LEU A 148 10.26 8.23 -11.58
C LEU A 148 10.61 7.60 -10.22
N ASP A 149 11.89 7.57 -9.85
CA ASP A 149 12.36 7.10 -8.56
C ASP A 149 11.96 8.04 -7.41
N THR A 150 11.97 9.35 -7.67
CA THR A 150 11.93 10.38 -6.60
C THR A 150 10.60 11.08 -6.44
N VAL A 151 9.65 10.84 -7.36
CA VAL A 151 8.28 11.38 -7.27
C VAL A 151 7.28 10.23 -7.13
N GLY A 152 6.49 10.28 -6.06
CA GLY A 152 5.32 9.43 -5.88
C GLY A 152 4.12 10.00 -6.64
N VAL A 153 3.41 9.15 -7.36
CA VAL A 153 2.17 9.48 -8.07
C VAL A 153 1.03 8.66 -7.51
N SER A 154 -0.04 9.31 -7.09
CA SER A 154 -1.29 8.66 -6.69
C SER A 154 -2.41 9.19 -7.57
N LEU A 155 -3.22 8.29 -8.08
CA LEU A 155 -4.35 8.57 -8.96
C LEU A 155 -5.64 8.22 -8.24
N GLY A 156 -6.67 9.00 -8.44
CA GLY A 156 -7.94 8.72 -7.78
C GLY A 156 -9.12 9.49 -8.40
N THR A 157 -10.26 9.31 -7.77
CA THR A 157 -11.49 10.00 -8.11
C THR A 157 -12.10 10.57 -6.84
N ASP A 158 -12.34 11.87 -6.85
CA ASP A 158 -13.19 12.58 -5.89
C ASP A 158 -14.50 12.95 -6.61
N THR A 159 -14.92 14.20 -6.64
CA THR A 159 -15.93 14.71 -7.55
C THR A 159 -15.43 14.73 -9.00
N LYS A 160 -14.12 14.82 -9.17
CA LYS A 160 -13.38 14.72 -10.43
C LYS A 160 -12.22 13.74 -10.27
N ALA A 161 -11.71 13.28 -11.39
CA ALA A 161 -10.44 12.57 -11.40
C ALA A 161 -9.31 13.50 -10.95
N PHE A 162 -8.38 12.97 -10.15
CA PHE A 162 -7.25 13.73 -9.63
C PHE A 162 -5.93 12.99 -9.69
N VAL A 163 -4.86 13.75 -9.62
CA VAL A 163 -3.47 13.29 -9.47
C VAL A 163 -2.88 13.96 -8.25
N SER A 164 -2.30 13.17 -7.35
CA SER A 164 -1.52 13.66 -6.22
C SER A 164 -0.06 13.28 -6.42
N LEU A 165 0.82 14.28 -6.43
CA LEU A 165 2.26 14.12 -6.57
C LEU A 165 2.92 14.40 -5.23
N THR A 166 3.86 13.53 -4.81
CA THR A 166 4.62 13.71 -3.58
C THR A 166 6.12 13.61 -3.85
N SER A 167 6.91 14.50 -3.26
CA SER A 167 8.36 14.40 -3.32
C SER A 167 8.88 13.37 -2.32
N ARG A 168 9.79 12.51 -2.75
CA ARG A 168 10.53 11.61 -1.87
C ARG A 168 11.84 12.20 -1.36
N LEU A 169 12.34 13.21 -2.06
CA LEU A 169 13.57 13.94 -1.73
C LEU A 169 13.31 15.37 -1.22
N GLY A 170 12.17 15.58 -0.61
CA GLY A 170 11.78 16.88 -0.11
C GLY A 170 10.42 16.84 0.58
N SER A 171 9.67 17.91 0.46
CA SER A 171 8.37 18.07 1.10
C SER A 171 7.30 18.56 0.13
N GLY A 172 6.09 18.66 0.62
CA GLY A 172 4.94 19.15 -0.12
C GLY A 172 4.29 18.09 -1.00
N THR A 173 3.07 18.41 -1.37
CA THR A 173 2.23 17.62 -2.27
C THR A 173 1.61 18.57 -3.28
N ALA A 174 1.69 18.22 -4.56
CA ALA A 174 0.92 18.90 -5.60
C ALA A 174 -0.31 18.05 -5.93
N TYR A 175 -1.48 18.61 -5.71
CA TYR A 175 -2.77 18.02 -6.06
C TYR A 175 -3.32 18.67 -7.32
N LEU A 176 -3.58 17.86 -8.33
CA LEU A 176 -4.00 18.31 -9.65
C LEU A 176 -5.37 17.71 -9.99
N GLU A 177 -6.28 18.56 -10.46
CA GLU A 177 -7.48 18.20 -11.20
C GLU A 177 -7.38 18.80 -12.62
N PRO A 178 -8.21 18.40 -13.59
CA PRO A 178 -8.20 19.02 -14.90
C PRO A 178 -8.26 20.56 -14.82
N GLY A 179 -7.20 21.24 -15.24
CA GLY A 179 -7.08 22.70 -15.24
C GLY A 179 -6.83 23.37 -13.87
N THR A 180 -6.67 22.62 -12.79
CA THR A 180 -6.43 23.17 -11.44
C THR A 180 -5.26 22.47 -10.76
N THR A 181 -4.40 23.26 -10.11
CA THR A 181 -3.29 22.75 -9.28
C THR A 181 -3.35 23.41 -7.92
N GLN A 182 -3.24 22.63 -6.85
CA GLN A 182 -3.16 23.08 -5.46
C GLN A 182 -1.89 22.52 -4.83
N GLY A 183 -1.25 23.31 -3.96
CA GLY A 183 0.02 22.93 -3.35
C GLY A 183 1.18 22.90 -4.36
N SER A 184 2.33 22.48 -3.89
CA SER A 184 3.55 22.38 -4.70
C SER A 184 4.48 21.32 -4.14
N LEU A 185 5.30 20.73 -5.01
CA LEU A 185 6.44 19.92 -4.60
C LEU A 185 7.62 20.81 -4.23
N SER A 186 8.42 20.37 -3.27
CA SER A 186 9.76 20.86 -3.08
C SER A 186 10.76 19.71 -3.11
N VAL A 187 11.96 20.01 -3.54
CA VAL A 187 13.11 19.10 -3.47
C VAL A 187 14.14 19.76 -2.57
N ASP A 188 14.66 19.03 -1.61
CA ASP A 188 15.65 19.53 -0.67
C ASP A 188 16.96 19.84 -1.40
N ALA A 189 17.66 20.90 -0.98
CA ALA A 189 18.96 21.27 -1.56
C ALA A 189 20.00 20.15 -1.43
N ALA A 190 19.88 19.27 -0.44
CA ALA A 190 20.74 18.11 -0.26
C ALA A 190 20.30 16.87 -1.08
N ALA A 191 19.27 16.95 -1.92
CA ALA A 191 18.76 15.83 -2.72
C ALA A 191 19.84 15.20 -3.61
N ALA A 192 20.77 16.00 -4.13
CA ALA A 192 21.91 15.52 -4.92
C ALA A 192 22.83 14.58 -4.13
N SER A 193 22.80 14.61 -2.79
CA SER A 193 23.56 13.67 -1.95
C SER A 193 22.96 12.27 -1.91
N VAL A 194 21.71 12.08 -2.35
CA VAL A 194 21.06 10.78 -2.44
C VAL A 194 21.52 10.09 -3.72
N ASP A 195 22.58 9.31 -3.57
CA ASP A 195 23.19 8.49 -4.62
C ASP A 195 22.42 7.18 -4.74
N LEU A 196 21.48 7.13 -5.69
CA LEU A 196 20.63 5.95 -5.92
C LEU A 196 21.40 4.73 -6.44
N PRO A 197 22.38 4.88 -7.37
CA PRO A 197 23.25 3.77 -7.76
C PRO A 197 24.01 3.16 -6.58
N ALA A 198 24.52 3.98 -5.64
CA ALA A 198 25.18 3.46 -4.45
C ALA A 198 24.21 2.74 -3.50
N LEU A 199 22.95 3.15 -3.47
CA LEU A 199 21.90 2.44 -2.72
C LEU A 199 21.59 1.09 -3.36
N ASP A 200 21.54 0.97 -4.68
CA ASP A 200 21.40 -0.31 -5.38
C ASP A 200 22.60 -1.25 -5.13
N ALA A 201 23.80 -0.70 -5.02
CA ALA A 201 24.96 -1.49 -4.64
C ALA A 201 24.83 -2.10 -3.22
N LEU A 202 24.17 -1.42 -2.27
CA LEU A 202 23.82 -2.00 -0.97
C LEU A 202 22.87 -3.19 -1.15
N PHE A 203 21.85 -3.07 -2.01
CA PHE A 203 20.89 -4.16 -2.25
C PHE A 203 21.54 -5.38 -2.91
N ALA A 204 22.48 -5.18 -3.83
CA ALA A 204 23.26 -6.27 -4.42
C ALA A 204 24.06 -7.04 -3.36
N LYS A 205 24.71 -6.34 -2.42
CA LYS A 205 25.40 -6.96 -1.29
C LYS A 205 24.43 -7.68 -0.35
N LEU A 206 23.24 -7.13 -0.14
CA LEU A 206 22.20 -7.73 0.70
C LEU A 206 21.77 -9.10 0.16
N ILE A 207 21.62 -9.25 -1.15
CA ILE A 207 21.31 -10.54 -1.81
C ILE A 207 22.39 -11.58 -1.47
N GLY A 208 23.66 -11.21 -1.57
CA GLY A 208 24.78 -12.08 -1.20
C GLY A 208 24.77 -12.47 0.27
N ALA A 209 24.58 -11.49 1.16
CA ALA A 209 24.51 -11.71 2.60
C ALA A 209 23.33 -12.59 3.03
N THR A 210 22.26 -12.66 2.25
CA THR A 210 21.07 -13.45 2.56
C THR A 210 20.93 -14.70 1.67
N ALA A 211 22.00 -15.13 1.01
CA ALA A 211 21.99 -16.32 0.15
C ALA A 211 21.75 -17.63 0.95
N SER A 212 22.15 -17.68 2.20
CA SER A 212 21.92 -18.80 3.12
C SER A 212 21.97 -18.34 4.56
N ASN A 213 21.54 -19.19 5.49
CA ASN A 213 21.69 -18.89 6.91
C ASN A 213 23.16 -18.67 7.30
N ALA A 214 24.07 -19.52 6.82
CA ALA A 214 25.50 -19.38 7.09
C ALA A 214 26.07 -18.06 6.55
N ALA A 215 25.65 -17.61 5.38
CA ALA A 215 26.01 -16.31 4.82
C ALA A 215 25.47 -15.18 5.70
N CYS A 216 24.21 -15.26 6.11
CA CYS A 216 23.53 -14.20 6.86
C CYS A 216 24.17 -13.94 8.22
N VAL A 217 24.53 -14.98 8.96
CA VAL A 217 25.11 -14.88 10.29
C VAL A 217 26.63 -14.70 10.29
N ASN A 218 27.27 -14.67 9.13
CA ASN A 218 28.71 -14.47 9.03
C ASN A 218 29.09 -13.11 9.61
N SER A 219 30.03 -13.09 10.57
CA SER A 219 30.39 -11.86 11.27
C SER A 219 31.12 -10.82 10.42
N GLN A 220 31.74 -11.22 9.30
CA GLN A 220 32.55 -10.34 8.45
C GLN A 220 31.86 -9.90 7.17
N THR A 221 31.10 -10.80 6.55
CA THR A 221 30.49 -10.57 5.22
C THR A 221 28.97 -10.74 5.23
N GLY A 222 28.40 -11.12 6.36
CA GLY A 222 26.96 -11.33 6.50
C GLY A 222 26.20 -10.02 6.73
N LEU A 223 24.94 -10.15 7.09
CA LEU A 223 24.02 -9.02 7.19
C LEU A 223 24.51 -7.95 8.17
N ALA A 224 25.17 -8.32 9.27
CA ALA A 224 25.69 -7.37 10.26
C ALA A 224 26.69 -6.38 9.66
N SER A 225 27.48 -6.80 8.66
CA SER A 225 28.46 -5.93 7.98
C SER A 225 27.82 -4.85 7.10
N LEU A 226 26.53 -5.00 6.78
CA LEU A 226 25.75 -4.05 5.98
C LEU A 226 24.85 -3.15 6.83
N MET A 227 24.95 -3.27 8.16
CA MET A 227 24.12 -2.50 9.09
C MET A 227 24.92 -1.41 9.81
N ASP A 228 24.26 -0.31 10.11
CA ASP A 228 24.80 0.75 10.97
C ASP A 228 25.02 0.21 12.40
N PRO A 229 26.07 0.65 13.11
CA PRO A 229 26.26 0.28 14.52
C PRO A 229 25.05 0.59 15.41
N ASN A 230 24.25 1.60 15.06
CA ASN A 230 23.02 1.96 15.76
C ASN A 230 21.77 1.35 15.14
N ALA A 231 21.92 0.32 14.30
CA ALA A 231 20.78 -0.35 13.68
C ALA A 231 19.82 -0.92 14.72
N ARG A 232 18.54 -0.92 14.39
CA ARG A 232 17.49 -1.55 15.20
C ARG A 232 16.61 -2.41 14.33
N ALA A 233 16.25 -3.58 14.83
CA ALA A 233 15.26 -4.46 14.22
C ALA A 233 14.35 -5.06 15.28
N SER A 234 13.10 -5.26 14.97
CA SER A 234 12.10 -5.89 15.82
C SER A 234 11.49 -7.09 15.10
N ILE A 235 11.18 -8.12 15.87
CA ILE A 235 10.45 -9.31 15.41
C ILE A 235 8.97 -8.99 15.30
N ASP A 236 8.45 -8.38 16.35
CA ASP A 236 7.06 -8.02 16.54
C ASP A 236 7.03 -6.52 16.90
N PRO A 237 6.17 -5.72 16.25
CA PRO A 237 6.00 -4.31 16.60
C PRO A 237 5.71 -4.08 18.10
N ALA A 238 5.12 -5.06 18.79
CA ALA A 238 4.81 -4.97 20.21
C ALA A 238 6.00 -5.29 21.13
N THR A 239 7.15 -5.70 20.60
CA THR A 239 8.34 -5.99 21.40
C THR A 239 9.41 -4.92 21.21
N SER A 240 10.26 -4.75 22.21
CA SER A 240 11.40 -3.84 22.13
C SER A 240 12.33 -4.22 20.98
N ALA A 241 12.85 -3.23 20.27
CA ALA A 241 13.78 -3.45 19.19
C ALA A 241 15.12 -3.99 19.68
N PHE A 242 15.69 -4.94 18.95
CA PHE A 242 17.06 -5.36 19.11
C PHE A 242 18.00 -4.29 18.55
N THR A 243 18.94 -3.81 19.36
CA THR A 243 19.82 -2.68 19.04
C THR A 243 21.23 -3.14 18.73
N GLY A 244 21.89 -2.46 17.80
CA GLY A 244 23.22 -2.77 17.30
C GLY A 244 23.20 -3.68 16.08
N ALA A 245 24.21 -3.51 15.22
CA ALA A 245 24.30 -4.20 13.93
C ALA A 245 24.17 -5.72 14.05
N THR A 246 24.87 -6.33 15.01
CA THR A 246 24.89 -7.79 15.19
C THR A 246 23.53 -8.33 15.62
N GLN A 247 22.91 -7.72 16.64
CA GLN A 247 21.63 -8.19 17.16
C GLN A 247 20.50 -7.98 16.14
N ALA A 248 20.46 -6.81 15.50
CA ALA A 248 19.48 -6.50 14.47
C ALA A 248 19.62 -7.46 13.26
N ALA A 249 20.84 -7.76 12.83
CA ALA A 249 21.09 -8.73 11.77
C ALA A 249 20.65 -10.13 12.16
N GLN A 250 20.96 -10.58 13.37
CA GLN A 250 20.60 -11.92 13.86
C GLN A 250 19.08 -12.13 13.82
N ILE A 251 18.31 -11.16 14.26
CA ILE A 251 16.85 -11.26 14.25
C ILE A 251 16.29 -11.31 12.82
N ILE A 252 16.83 -10.51 11.90
CA ILE A 252 16.45 -10.57 10.49
C ILE A 252 16.80 -11.95 9.89
N CYS A 253 17.98 -12.49 10.20
CA CYS A 253 18.39 -13.83 9.74
C CYS A 253 17.45 -14.93 10.28
N LEU A 254 17.07 -14.89 11.56
CA LEU A 254 16.10 -15.83 12.14
C LEU A 254 14.73 -15.73 11.43
N ARG A 255 14.31 -14.53 11.10
CA ARG A 255 13.07 -14.28 10.36
C ARG A 255 13.12 -14.87 8.94
N LEU A 256 14.23 -14.66 8.22
CA LEU A 256 14.44 -15.24 6.91
C LEU A 256 14.52 -16.78 6.93
N ASN A 257 14.95 -17.35 8.05
CA ASN A 257 15.01 -18.80 8.24
C ASN A 257 13.67 -19.44 8.65
N GLY A 258 12.62 -18.66 8.82
CA GLY A 258 11.30 -19.15 9.23
C GLY A 258 11.24 -19.67 10.69
N VAL A 259 12.31 -19.50 11.49
CA VAL A 259 12.41 -20.02 12.87
C VAL A 259 11.40 -19.38 13.82
N LEU A 260 10.93 -18.17 13.51
CA LEU A 260 10.01 -17.41 14.36
C LEU A 260 8.52 -17.73 14.12
N GLY A 261 8.22 -18.91 13.58
CA GLY A 261 6.85 -19.33 13.31
C GLY A 261 6.23 -18.67 12.07
N GLU A 262 7.02 -17.99 11.27
CA GLU A 262 6.57 -17.24 10.10
C GLU A 262 6.54 -18.09 8.80
N GLY A 263 6.68 -19.41 8.89
CA GLY A 263 6.51 -20.33 7.77
C GLY A 263 7.76 -20.55 6.92
N GLU A 264 7.70 -20.32 5.62
CA GLU A 264 8.72 -20.71 4.64
C GLU A 264 10.08 -20.05 4.82
N VAL A 265 11.16 -20.82 4.57
CA VAL A 265 12.52 -20.32 4.49
C VAL A 265 12.67 -19.39 3.29
N MET A 266 13.23 -18.21 3.50
CA MET A 266 13.39 -17.17 2.48
C MET A 266 14.83 -17.03 1.97
N PHE A 267 15.81 -17.73 2.55
CA PHE A 267 17.20 -17.67 2.12
C PHE A 267 17.39 -18.12 0.67
N GLY A 268 18.33 -17.49 -0.04
CA GLY A 268 18.56 -17.72 -1.47
C GLY A 268 17.46 -17.19 -2.37
N GLY A 269 16.51 -16.45 -1.81
CA GLY A 269 15.43 -15.81 -2.54
C GLY A 269 15.91 -14.61 -3.36
N LYS A 270 15.02 -14.12 -4.21
CA LYS A 270 15.22 -12.85 -4.93
C LYS A 270 14.82 -11.69 -4.04
N LEU A 271 15.62 -10.65 -4.02
CA LEU A 271 15.16 -9.35 -3.59
C LEU A 271 14.40 -8.73 -4.78
N LEU A 272 13.11 -8.50 -4.58
CA LEU A 272 12.29 -7.87 -5.61
C LEU A 272 12.64 -6.39 -5.74
N PRO A 273 12.40 -5.75 -6.89
CA PRO A 273 12.72 -4.35 -7.10
C PRO A 273 12.20 -3.47 -5.98
N THR A 274 13.08 -2.74 -5.34
CA THR A 274 12.80 -1.92 -4.16
C THR A 274 12.33 -0.53 -4.58
N THR A 275 11.35 0.02 -3.86
CA THR A 275 10.92 1.40 -4.04
C THR A 275 11.56 2.30 -2.98
N LEU A 276 11.95 3.50 -3.40
CA LEU A 276 12.36 4.54 -2.47
C LEU A 276 11.12 5.10 -1.77
N GLY A 277 11.18 5.19 -0.44
CA GLY A 277 10.25 5.97 0.38
C GLY A 277 10.75 7.41 0.55
N ARG A 278 10.21 8.11 1.56
CA ARG A 278 10.67 9.47 1.86
C ARG A 278 12.10 9.44 2.41
N CYS A 279 12.91 10.41 1.97
CA CYS A 279 14.22 10.68 2.53
C CYS A 279 14.17 11.90 3.47
N ALA A 280 14.86 11.79 4.61
CA ALA A 280 15.16 12.90 5.49
C ALA A 280 16.57 13.39 5.16
N LEU A 281 16.69 14.62 4.65
CA LEU A 281 17.91 15.19 4.10
C LEU A 281 18.43 16.40 4.91
N GLY A 282 18.02 16.54 6.17
CA GLY A 282 18.40 17.64 7.05
C GLY A 282 19.91 17.74 7.34
N ALA A 283 20.30 18.37 8.45
CA ALA A 283 21.70 18.67 8.81
C ALA A 283 22.58 17.43 9.09
N GLY A 284 22.08 16.22 8.94
CA GLY A 284 22.80 14.96 9.16
C GLY A 284 23.05 14.19 7.87
N ASP A 285 23.51 12.95 8.06
CA ASP A 285 23.64 12.02 6.95
C ASP A 285 22.28 11.71 6.32
N PRO A 286 22.16 11.67 4.98
CA PRO A 286 20.91 11.31 4.31
C PRO A 286 20.36 9.98 4.80
N LEU A 287 19.08 9.98 5.18
CA LEU A 287 18.36 8.80 5.62
C LEU A 287 17.14 8.61 4.72
N CYS A 288 17.09 7.47 4.03
CA CYS A 288 15.99 7.13 3.15
C CYS A 288 15.23 5.92 3.66
N ARG A 289 13.89 5.95 3.58
CA ARG A 289 13.08 4.75 3.78
C ARG A 289 13.11 3.92 2.51
N VAL A 290 13.21 2.63 2.67
CA VAL A 290 13.27 1.65 1.58
C VAL A 290 12.42 0.44 1.94
N ASP A 291 11.85 -0.20 0.93
CA ASP A 291 10.97 -1.33 1.09
C ASP A 291 11.62 -2.59 0.52
N PHE A 292 11.77 -3.63 1.35
CA PHE A 292 12.38 -4.89 0.93
C PHE A 292 11.34 -6.00 0.87
N VAL A 293 11.23 -6.63 -0.28
CA VAL A 293 10.42 -7.82 -0.47
C VAL A 293 11.30 -8.94 -1.01
N TYR A 294 11.37 -10.03 -0.27
CA TYR A 294 12.02 -11.26 -0.70
C TYR A 294 11.00 -12.22 -1.30
N GLN A 295 11.40 -12.91 -2.38
CA GLN A 295 10.63 -14.00 -2.96
C GLN A 295 11.50 -15.26 -3.03
N ASN A 296 11.07 -16.34 -2.39
CA ASN A 296 11.79 -17.61 -2.46
C ASN A 296 11.53 -18.37 -3.77
N SER A 297 12.22 -19.49 -3.96
CA SER A 297 12.09 -20.32 -5.17
C SER A 297 10.70 -20.91 -5.40
N LYS A 298 9.88 -20.98 -4.35
CA LYS A 298 8.48 -21.44 -4.40
C LYS A 298 7.49 -20.31 -4.71
N GLY A 299 7.97 -19.06 -4.83
CA GLY A 299 7.14 -17.89 -5.09
C GLY A 299 6.55 -17.23 -3.83
N PHE A 300 6.83 -17.72 -2.62
CA PHE A 300 6.43 -17.05 -1.39
C PHE A 300 7.17 -15.73 -1.25
N GLN A 301 6.44 -14.69 -0.87
CA GLN A 301 6.97 -13.34 -0.71
C GLN A 301 6.90 -12.93 0.76
N ARG A 302 7.95 -12.29 1.23
CA ARG A 302 8.01 -11.74 2.59
C ARG A 302 8.63 -10.36 2.58
N ARG A 303 7.92 -9.44 3.20
CA ARG A 303 8.42 -8.11 3.49
C ARG A 303 9.23 -8.16 4.79
N LEU A 304 10.45 -7.63 4.79
CA LEU A 304 11.28 -7.54 6.00
C LEU A 304 10.88 -6.33 6.84
N GLY A 305 9.84 -6.51 7.63
CA GLY A 305 9.35 -5.48 8.54
C GLY A 305 8.54 -4.37 7.85
N VAL A 306 8.18 -3.37 8.65
CA VAL A 306 7.71 -2.08 8.16
C VAL A 306 8.91 -1.36 7.58
N GLU A 307 8.74 -0.49 6.63
CA GLU A 307 9.78 0.28 5.94
C GLU A 307 11.15 0.30 6.62
N GLN A 308 12.15 -0.25 5.96
CA GLN A 308 13.53 -0.21 6.46
C GLN A 308 14.13 1.18 6.20
N ALA A 309 14.97 1.66 7.10
CA ALA A 309 15.75 2.86 6.86
C ALA A 309 17.16 2.47 6.40
N ALA A 310 17.63 3.15 5.36
CA ALA A 310 19.03 3.15 4.94
C ALA A 310 19.63 4.54 5.20
N VAL A 311 20.82 4.59 5.75
CA VAL A 311 21.55 5.82 6.03
C VAL A 311 22.85 5.85 5.24
N LYS A 312 23.20 7.00 4.68
CA LYS A 312 24.46 7.19 3.98
C LYS A 312 25.57 7.47 4.99
N ARG A 313 26.63 6.67 4.98
CA ARG A 313 27.82 6.86 5.81
C ARG A 313 29.03 7.03 4.89
N GLY A 314 29.58 8.24 4.85
CA GLY A 314 30.65 8.56 3.91
C GLY A 314 30.21 8.34 2.47
N SER A 315 30.87 7.45 1.72
CA SER A 315 30.56 7.12 0.33
C SER A 315 29.56 5.97 0.16
N GLY A 316 29.17 5.29 1.25
CA GLY A 316 28.32 4.09 1.19
C GLY A 316 27.01 4.23 1.92
N TRP A 317 26.09 3.33 1.62
CA TRP A 317 24.82 3.16 2.35
C TRP A 317 24.89 1.94 3.25
N VAL A 318 24.28 2.03 4.42
CA VAL A 318 24.11 0.93 5.37
C VAL A 318 22.67 0.90 5.86
N LEU A 319 22.21 -0.27 6.30
CA LEU A 319 20.88 -0.44 6.86
C LEU A 319 20.82 0.06 8.31
N LEU A 320 19.84 0.83 8.63
CA LEU A 320 19.54 1.28 9.99
C LEU A 320 18.40 0.48 10.63
N GLY A 321 17.81 -0.43 9.87
CA GLY A 321 16.60 -1.14 10.26
C GLY A 321 15.39 -0.21 10.25
N ASN A 322 14.37 -0.54 11.03
CA ASN A 322 13.19 0.32 11.15
C ASN A 322 13.40 1.54 12.08
N ARG A 323 14.49 1.57 12.83
CA ARG A 323 14.98 2.63 13.71
C ARG A 323 14.04 3.10 14.81
N LEU A 324 12.74 3.04 14.63
CA LEU A 324 11.76 3.50 15.60
C LEU A 324 11.66 2.52 16.77
N GLU A 325 11.65 3.02 17.97
CA GLU A 325 11.35 2.25 19.18
C GLU A 325 9.86 1.92 19.21
N VAL A 326 9.02 2.90 18.89
CA VAL A 326 7.59 2.73 18.70
C VAL A 326 7.29 2.58 17.20
N GLN A 327 7.10 1.35 16.75
CA GLN A 327 6.87 1.03 15.33
C GLN A 327 5.38 1.10 15.00
N ALA A 328 4.85 2.30 14.89
CA ALA A 328 3.47 2.48 14.46
C ALA A 328 3.33 2.26 12.95
N THR A 329 2.16 1.78 12.53
CA THR A 329 1.77 1.66 11.13
C THR A 329 0.39 2.23 10.91
N ALA A 330 0.14 2.76 9.72
CA ALA A 330 -1.19 3.22 9.32
C ALA A 330 -1.50 2.78 7.89
N VAL A 331 -2.69 2.20 7.72
CA VAL A 331 -3.15 1.67 6.43
C VAL A 331 -4.59 2.08 6.21
N SER A 332 -4.91 2.59 5.02
CA SER A 332 -6.30 2.79 4.62
C SER A 332 -6.93 1.48 4.23
N ARG A 333 -8.16 1.24 4.66
CA ARG A 333 -8.95 0.05 4.30
C ARG A 333 -10.37 0.41 3.90
N VAL A 334 -10.84 -0.23 2.83
CA VAL A 334 -12.25 -0.23 2.43
C VAL A 334 -12.79 -1.64 2.52
N VAL A 335 -13.95 -1.77 3.13
CA VAL A 335 -14.68 -3.05 3.23
C VAL A 335 -15.91 -2.95 2.34
N LEU A 336 -16.05 -3.87 1.39
CA LEU A 336 -17.27 -4.10 0.63
C LEU A 336 -18.00 -5.30 1.24
N THR A 337 -19.17 -5.08 1.77
CA THR A 337 -20.05 -6.14 2.28
C THR A 337 -21.10 -6.49 1.24
N ARG A 338 -21.13 -7.75 0.83
CA ARG A 338 -22.06 -8.30 -0.17
C ARG A 338 -22.83 -9.48 0.37
N ARG A 339 -24.15 -9.46 0.19
CA ARG A 339 -25.00 -10.62 0.46
C ARG A 339 -24.97 -11.57 -0.74
N VAL A 340 -24.66 -12.85 -0.51
CA VAL A 340 -24.65 -13.86 -1.59
C VAL A 340 -25.95 -14.66 -1.68
N ASP A 341 -26.79 -14.56 -0.67
CA ASP A 341 -28.05 -15.31 -0.52
C ASP A 341 -29.31 -14.42 -0.54
N ALA A 342 -29.16 -13.15 -0.87
CA ALA A 342 -30.24 -12.19 -0.98
C ALA A 342 -29.90 -11.08 -1.99
N THR A 343 -30.93 -10.39 -2.48
CA THR A 343 -30.81 -9.25 -3.41
C THR A 343 -30.55 -7.91 -2.70
N ALA A 344 -29.98 -7.94 -1.49
CA ALA A 344 -29.62 -6.73 -0.77
C ALA A 344 -28.52 -5.95 -1.49
N ALA A 345 -28.62 -4.63 -1.45
CA ALA A 345 -27.58 -3.78 -2.02
C ALA A 345 -26.24 -3.96 -1.28
N ASP A 346 -25.16 -3.93 -2.01
CA ASP A 346 -23.80 -3.88 -1.46
C ASP A 346 -23.63 -2.64 -0.58
N SER A 347 -22.87 -2.76 0.50
CA SER A 347 -22.51 -1.62 1.36
C SER A 347 -21.01 -1.50 1.52
N THR A 348 -20.52 -0.27 1.69
CA THR A 348 -19.10 -0.01 1.91
C THR A 348 -18.85 0.71 3.23
N ALA A 349 -17.73 0.37 3.87
CA ALA A 349 -17.20 1.07 5.03
C ALA A 349 -15.72 1.38 4.82
N ARG A 350 -15.26 2.51 5.35
CA ARG A 350 -13.88 3.01 5.21
C ARG A 350 -13.24 3.12 6.58
N TYR A 351 -11.97 2.74 6.67
CA TYR A 351 -11.21 2.75 7.92
C TYR A 351 -9.79 3.25 7.69
N LEU A 352 -9.21 3.82 8.74
CA LEU A 352 -7.76 3.93 8.91
C LEU A 352 -7.38 2.92 10.00
N ASP A 353 -6.68 1.87 9.62
CA ASP A 353 -6.13 0.90 10.57
C ASP A 353 -4.79 1.45 11.07
N ILE A 354 -4.76 1.93 12.31
CA ILE A 354 -3.60 2.59 12.93
C ILE A 354 -3.13 1.70 14.08
N SER A 355 -2.05 0.98 13.87
CA SER A 355 -1.45 0.07 14.86
C SER A 355 -0.30 0.77 15.57
N ILE A 356 -0.46 1.05 16.85
CA ILE A 356 0.55 1.65 17.72
C ILE A 356 0.87 0.63 18.81
N PRO A 357 2.10 0.08 18.88
CA PRO A 357 2.43 -0.97 19.84
C PRO A 357 2.28 -0.51 21.29
N ALA A 358 1.66 -1.33 22.12
CA ALA A 358 1.61 -1.14 23.57
C ALA A 358 2.90 -1.70 24.20
N LEU A 359 3.91 -0.87 24.38
CA LEU A 359 5.23 -1.31 24.86
C LEU A 359 5.82 -0.39 25.93
N THR A 360 6.88 -0.88 26.57
CA THR A 360 7.74 -0.10 27.45
C THR A 360 8.95 0.37 26.66
N VAL A 361 9.19 1.67 26.60
CA VAL A 361 10.33 2.24 25.88
C VAL A 361 11.64 2.13 26.68
N SER A 362 12.76 2.36 26.02
CA SER A 362 14.07 2.48 26.66
C SER A 362 14.02 3.56 27.75
N GLY A 363 14.44 3.20 28.94
CA GLY A 363 14.28 4.06 30.12
C GLY A 363 13.10 3.68 31.03
N GLY A 364 12.31 2.67 30.66
CA GLY A 364 11.28 2.05 31.51
C GLY A 364 9.92 2.74 31.51
N ALA A 365 9.72 3.81 30.72
CA ALA A 365 8.42 4.44 30.58
C ALA A 365 7.48 3.57 29.71
N VAL A 366 6.25 3.38 30.16
CA VAL A 366 5.22 2.62 29.42
C VAL A 366 4.42 3.59 28.54
N LEU A 367 4.23 3.22 27.28
CA LEU A 367 3.34 3.96 26.37
C LEU A 367 1.88 3.75 26.80
N GLN A 368 1.23 4.78 27.29
CA GLN A 368 -0.14 4.73 27.82
C GLN A 368 -1.16 5.38 26.89
N CYS A 369 -0.76 6.39 26.14
CA CYS A 369 -1.63 7.12 25.23
C CYS A 369 -0.88 7.57 23.98
N ALA A 370 -1.59 7.66 22.88
CA ALA A 370 -1.12 8.30 21.67
C ALA A 370 -2.23 9.17 21.06
N ARG A 371 -1.88 10.38 20.64
CA ARG A 371 -2.73 11.26 19.85
C ARG A 371 -2.29 11.19 18.39
N VAL A 372 -3.20 10.84 17.50
CA VAL A 372 -2.95 10.76 16.05
C VAL A 372 -3.57 11.95 15.36
N SER A 373 -2.79 12.60 14.52
CA SER A 373 -3.21 13.74 13.71
C SER A 373 -2.77 13.55 12.27
N GLN A 374 -3.55 14.05 11.32
CA GLN A 374 -3.08 14.29 9.95
C GLN A 374 -2.52 15.71 9.86
N LEU A 375 -1.72 15.99 8.86
CA LEU A 375 -1.26 17.35 8.58
C LEU A 375 -2.12 17.98 7.48
N ASP A 376 -2.38 19.29 7.58
CA ASP A 376 -2.96 20.04 6.46
C ASP A 376 -1.88 20.48 5.44
N ALA A 377 -2.29 21.11 4.34
CA ALA A 377 -1.36 21.60 3.32
C ALA A 377 -0.37 22.65 3.81
N SER A 378 -0.64 23.27 4.96
CA SER A 378 0.23 24.25 5.64
C SER A 378 1.12 23.61 6.69
N GLY A 379 1.00 22.28 6.92
CA GLY A 379 1.72 21.55 7.94
C GLY A 379 1.11 21.62 9.33
N ASN A 380 -0.10 22.19 9.48
CA ASN A 380 -0.79 22.23 10.78
C ASN A 380 -1.38 20.86 11.11
N SER A 381 -1.34 20.52 12.40
CA SER A 381 -1.89 19.27 12.91
C SER A 381 -3.43 19.33 12.97
N LEU A 382 -4.09 18.38 12.32
CA LEU A 382 -5.53 18.17 12.36
C LEU A 382 -5.80 16.88 13.13
N PRO A 383 -6.30 16.94 14.37
CA PRO A 383 -6.52 15.77 15.21
C PRO A 383 -7.50 14.77 14.56
N LEU A 384 -7.18 13.49 14.62
CA LEU A 384 -8.01 12.39 14.11
C LEU A 384 -8.56 11.52 15.25
N ALA A 385 -7.68 11.06 16.16
CA ALA A 385 -8.06 10.11 17.19
C ALA A 385 -7.07 10.05 18.34
N PHE A 386 -7.57 9.55 19.49
CA PHE A 386 -6.78 9.09 20.61
C PHE A 386 -6.79 7.56 20.69
N PHE A 387 -5.63 7.00 21.04
CA PHE A 387 -5.45 5.57 21.31
C PHE A 387 -4.89 5.43 22.72
N LYS A 388 -5.40 4.48 23.50
CA LYS A 388 -4.97 4.25 24.89
C LYS A 388 -4.64 2.79 25.14
N ASN A 389 -3.75 2.56 26.09
CA ASN A 389 -3.42 1.23 26.57
C ASN A 389 -4.62 0.65 27.31
N ALA A 390 -5.16 -0.46 26.81
CA ALA A 390 -6.28 -1.16 27.43
C ALA A 390 -5.86 -2.11 28.56
N GLY A 391 -4.56 -2.13 28.91
CA GLY A 391 -4.00 -3.05 29.92
C GLY A 391 -3.85 -4.49 29.46
N SER A 392 -4.32 -4.80 28.26
CA SER A 392 -4.17 -6.11 27.60
C SER A 392 -4.11 -5.89 26.08
N GLY A 393 -3.47 -6.82 25.37
CA GLY A 393 -3.26 -6.71 23.91
C GLY A 393 -1.88 -6.20 23.54
N SER A 394 -1.56 -6.30 22.25
CA SER A 394 -0.27 -5.92 21.68
C SER A 394 -0.22 -4.46 21.21
N TYR A 395 -1.36 -3.82 21.05
CA TYR A 395 -1.50 -2.46 20.52
C TYR A 395 -2.36 -1.59 21.41
N LEU A 396 -2.12 -0.28 21.34
CA LEU A 396 -3.05 0.70 21.90
C LEU A 396 -4.39 0.58 21.19
N SER A 397 -5.49 0.68 21.94
CA SER A 397 -6.85 0.61 21.41
C SER A 397 -7.43 1.99 21.15
N LEU A 398 -8.20 2.12 20.07
CA LEU A 398 -8.94 3.33 19.76
C LEU A 398 -9.81 3.74 20.94
N TRP A 399 -9.57 4.93 21.47
CA TRP A 399 -10.29 5.49 22.62
C TRP A 399 -11.34 6.49 22.18
N SER A 400 -10.98 7.44 21.34
CA SER A 400 -11.86 8.47 20.83
C SER A 400 -11.51 8.77 19.37
N ALA A 401 -12.54 8.99 18.55
CA ALA A 401 -12.42 9.43 17.16
C ALA A 401 -12.51 10.95 17.03
N SER A 402 -12.23 11.71 18.08
CA SER A 402 -12.27 13.17 18.09
C SER A 402 -10.99 13.74 18.71
N SER A 403 -10.81 15.05 18.59
CA SER A 403 -9.71 15.79 19.23
C SER A 403 -9.83 15.84 20.76
N SER A 404 -10.96 15.40 21.31
CA SER A 404 -11.22 15.30 22.74
C SER A 404 -11.16 13.83 23.18
N ASP A 405 -10.47 13.55 24.27
CA ASP A 405 -10.46 12.23 24.89
C ASP A 405 -11.61 12.02 25.89
N ALA A 406 -12.51 12.98 25.99
CA ALA A 406 -13.62 12.96 26.93
C ALA A 406 -14.64 11.85 26.67
N THR A 407 -14.73 11.38 25.41
CA THR A 407 -15.67 10.32 25.03
C THR A 407 -14.91 9.08 24.62
N PRO A 408 -14.89 8.01 25.41
CA PRO A 408 -14.29 6.74 25.01
C PRO A 408 -14.98 6.16 23.79
N SER A 409 -14.23 5.41 22.98
CA SER A 409 -14.78 4.68 21.86
C SER A 409 -15.57 3.50 22.39
N LEU A 410 -16.91 3.59 22.33
CA LEU A 410 -17.81 2.54 22.79
C LEU A 410 -18.21 1.62 21.62
N ASP A 411 -18.47 0.36 21.94
CA ASP A 411 -19.16 -0.53 21.02
C ASP A 411 -20.62 -0.04 20.87
N PRO A 412 -21.06 0.32 19.65
CA PRO A 412 -22.40 0.86 19.46
C PRO A 412 -23.53 -0.11 19.81
N ALA A 413 -23.27 -1.42 19.85
CA ALA A 413 -24.26 -2.44 20.18
C ALA A 413 -24.38 -2.68 21.69
N THR A 414 -23.30 -2.57 22.43
CA THR A 414 -23.24 -2.94 23.86
C THR A 414 -23.01 -1.76 24.79
N GLY A 415 -22.58 -0.60 24.27
CA GLY A 415 -22.14 0.54 25.08
C GLY A 415 -20.84 0.29 25.85
N ALA A 416 -20.19 -0.85 25.64
CA ALA A 416 -18.94 -1.20 26.31
C ALA A 416 -17.74 -0.53 25.63
N LEU A 417 -16.63 -0.39 26.36
CA LEU A 417 -15.34 -0.02 25.77
C LEU A 417 -14.96 -1.07 24.73
N ARG A 418 -14.46 -0.64 23.59
CA ARG A 418 -13.89 -1.54 22.60
C ARG A 418 -12.77 -2.34 23.25
N GLY A 419 -12.71 -3.62 22.93
CA GLY A 419 -11.72 -4.52 23.48
C GLY A 419 -10.29 -4.16 23.11
N ALA A 420 -9.32 -4.92 23.59
CA ALA A 420 -7.91 -4.76 23.24
C ALA A 420 -7.67 -4.85 21.73
N ASP A 421 -6.60 -4.21 21.26
CA ASP A 421 -6.14 -4.21 19.86
C ASP A 421 -7.16 -3.64 18.85
N GLN A 422 -8.03 -2.73 19.28
CA GLN A 422 -8.97 -2.04 18.38
C GLN A 422 -8.26 -0.91 17.63
N VAL A 423 -7.63 -1.24 16.52
CA VAL A 423 -6.80 -0.32 15.72
C VAL A 423 -7.56 0.41 14.61
N ALA A 424 -8.78 0.02 14.32
CA ALA A 424 -9.57 0.53 13.19
C ALA A 424 -10.33 1.82 13.55
N LEU A 425 -9.90 2.95 13.01
CA LEU A 425 -10.62 4.23 13.07
C LEU A 425 -11.61 4.30 11.91
N PRO A 426 -12.93 4.26 12.14
CA PRO A 426 -13.92 4.37 11.08
C PRO A 426 -13.95 5.81 10.53
N LEU A 427 -13.95 5.96 9.21
CA LEU A 427 -14.26 7.23 8.56
C LEU A 427 -15.77 7.35 8.38
N ALA A 428 -16.32 8.50 8.73
CA ALA A 428 -17.75 8.75 8.56
C ALA A 428 -18.19 8.54 7.10
N SER A 429 -19.41 8.07 6.90
CA SER A 429 -19.97 7.80 5.56
C SER A 429 -20.30 9.06 4.75
N GLY A 430 -20.30 10.24 5.39
CA GLY A 430 -20.63 11.52 4.76
C GLY A 430 -19.45 12.47 4.62
N ALA A 431 -19.77 13.77 4.52
CA ALA A 431 -18.83 14.85 4.22
C ALA A 431 -17.63 14.93 5.19
N ALA A 432 -17.81 14.60 6.47
CA ALA A 432 -16.70 14.63 7.45
C ALA A 432 -15.62 13.59 7.13
N GLY A 433 -16.00 12.35 6.83
CA GLY A 433 -15.03 11.33 6.42
C GLY A 433 -14.42 11.61 5.04
N ASP A 434 -15.18 12.23 4.15
CA ASP A 434 -14.67 12.66 2.85
C ASP A 434 -13.66 13.81 2.99
N ALA A 435 -13.85 14.72 3.95
CA ALA A 435 -12.89 15.77 4.24
C ALA A 435 -11.54 15.21 4.69
N VAL A 436 -11.54 14.18 5.55
CA VAL A 436 -10.31 13.46 5.95
C VAL A 436 -9.63 12.82 4.74
N ALA A 437 -10.39 12.10 3.89
CA ALA A 437 -9.85 11.46 2.69
C ALA A 437 -9.24 12.49 1.72
N ARG A 438 -9.92 13.60 1.46
CA ARG A 438 -9.45 14.68 0.59
C ARG A 438 -8.20 15.37 1.14
N ASN A 439 -8.11 15.52 2.47
CA ASN A 439 -6.93 16.14 3.06
C ASN A 439 -5.69 15.27 2.84
N PHE A 440 -5.77 13.95 3.00
CA PHE A 440 -4.65 13.06 2.65
C PHE A 440 -4.25 13.14 1.18
N ALA A 441 -5.18 13.31 0.28
CA ALA A 441 -4.89 13.49 -1.15
C ALA A 441 -4.19 14.83 -1.44
N ARG A 442 -4.54 15.91 -0.72
CA ARG A 442 -4.08 17.28 -0.97
C ARG A 442 -2.84 17.69 -0.20
N ALA A 443 -2.71 17.21 1.04
CA ALA A 443 -1.63 17.60 1.94
C ALA A 443 -0.54 16.53 2.08
N GLY A 444 -0.77 15.34 1.55
CA GLY A 444 0.13 14.18 1.68
C GLY A 444 -0.32 13.20 2.75
N ARG A 445 0.40 12.10 2.84
CA ARG A 445 0.01 10.93 3.64
C ARG A 445 0.56 10.92 5.06
N ALA A 446 1.26 11.98 5.47
CA ALA A 446 1.90 12.01 6.77
C ALA A 446 0.88 12.06 7.91
N LEU A 447 1.06 11.17 8.87
CA LEU A 447 0.43 11.18 10.18
C LEU A 447 1.47 11.54 11.23
N GLN A 448 1.11 12.45 12.12
CA GLN A 448 1.86 12.72 13.32
C GLN A 448 1.23 11.96 14.48
N ILE A 449 2.04 11.27 15.26
CA ILE A 449 1.63 10.52 16.44
C ILE A 449 2.40 11.05 17.63
N ASP A 450 1.72 11.76 18.52
CA ASP A 450 2.28 12.23 19.78
C ASP A 450 2.08 11.13 20.83
N LEU A 451 3.13 10.80 21.56
CA LEU A 451 3.23 9.66 22.47
C LEU A 451 3.29 10.13 23.92
N TYR A 452 2.55 9.48 24.81
CA TYR A 452 2.42 9.86 26.20
C TYR A 452 2.61 8.67 27.14
N SER A 453 3.23 8.94 28.31
CA SER A 453 3.47 7.97 29.37
C SER A 453 2.32 7.83 30.37
N ASP A 454 1.28 8.63 30.25
CA ASP A 454 0.09 8.59 31.11
C ASP A 454 -1.20 8.46 30.30
N SER A 455 -2.24 7.94 30.92
CA SER A 455 -3.55 7.71 30.30
C SER A 455 -4.37 9.00 30.07
N ALA A 456 -3.97 10.13 30.66
CA ALA A 456 -4.58 11.43 30.42
C ALA A 456 -4.00 12.13 29.16
N CYS A 457 -2.98 11.53 28.53
CA CYS A 457 -2.29 12.09 27.35
C CYS A 457 -1.68 13.47 27.62
N ALA A 458 -1.12 13.66 28.80
CA ALA A 458 -0.58 14.94 29.28
C ALA A 458 0.95 14.93 29.40
N THR A 459 1.54 13.81 29.80
CA THR A 459 2.98 13.67 30.02
C THR A 459 3.64 13.06 28.78
N PRO A 460 4.39 13.85 27.98
CA PRO A 460 5.07 13.33 26.79
C PRO A 460 5.97 12.14 27.13
N LEU A 461 5.98 11.12 26.26
CA LEU A 461 6.83 9.96 26.42
C LEU A 461 8.30 10.37 26.24
N SER A 462 9.15 10.00 27.17
CA SER A 462 10.59 10.11 27.01
C SER A 462 11.16 8.78 26.54
N GLY A 463 11.55 8.71 25.28
CA GLY A 463 12.13 7.53 24.65
C GLY A 463 13.19 7.95 23.64
N LEU A 464 13.81 6.96 22.97
CA LEU A 464 14.87 7.18 22.00
C LEU A 464 14.40 7.98 20.76
N ASP A 465 13.12 7.87 20.41
CA ASP A 465 12.53 8.53 19.24
C ASP A 465 11.84 9.86 19.59
N GLY A 466 11.90 10.28 20.88
CA GLY A 466 11.20 11.46 21.39
C GLY A 466 9.72 11.21 21.64
N ALA A 467 8.99 12.30 21.89
CA ALA A 467 7.57 12.28 22.23
C ALA A 467 6.65 12.31 21.00
N SER A 468 7.19 12.38 19.80
CA SER A 468 6.39 12.43 18.58
C SER A 468 7.11 11.69 17.43
N ILE A 469 6.35 10.89 16.70
CA ILE A 469 6.82 10.19 15.50
C ILE A 469 5.96 10.57 14.30
N SER A 470 6.54 10.51 13.11
CA SER A 470 5.82 10.70 11.85
C SER A 470 5.86 9.41 11.04
N ILE A 471 4.71 8.97 10.56
CA ILE A 471 4.57 7.81 9.68
C ILE A 471 3.75 8.18 8.45
N ASP A 472 3.93 7.45 7.36
CA ASP A 472 3.10 7.64 6.16
C ASP A 472 1.93 6.65 6.14
N LEU A 473 0.75 7.14 5.80
CA LEU A 473 -0.43 6.32 5.57
C LEU A 473 -0.25 5.50 4.29
N ALA A 474 -0.33 4.19 4.39
CA ALA A 474 -0.34 3.32 3.22
C ALA A 474 -1.73 3.35 2.56
N GLY A 475 -1.76 3.72 1.28
CA GLY A 475 -2.96 3.91 0.48
C GLY A 475 -3.73 5.20 0.81
N LEU A 476 -4.31 5.81 -0.22
CA LEU A 476 -5.23 6.92 -0.02
C LEU A 476 -6.63 6.39 0.27
N PRO A 477 -7.30 6.85 1.34
CA PRO A 477 -8.69 6.50 1.55
C PRO A 477 -9.55 7.16 0.45
N PRO A 478 -10.41 6.41 -0.24
CA PRO A 478 -11.33 7.00 -1.22
C PRO A 478 -12.44 7.78 -0.49
N ILE A 479 -13.06 8.72 -1.21
CA ILE A 479 -14.33 9.31 -0.75
C ILE A 479 -15.45 8.26 -0.78
N ALA A 480 -16.56 8.51 -0.08
CA ALA A 480 -17.67 7.56 0.03
C ALA A 480 -18.21 7.11 -1.34
N ALA A 481 -18.43 8.05 -2.26
CA ALA A 481 -18.92 7.75 -3.61
C ALA A 481 -17.98 6.85 -4.42
N ALA A 482 -16.66 6.97 -4.25
CA ALA A 482 -15.66 6.17 -4.95
C ALA A 482 -15.32 4.84 -4.24
N SER A 483 -15.87 4.58 -3.07
CA SER A 483 -15.55 3.39 -2.29
C SER A 483 -16.10 2.11 -2.90
N GLN A 484 -17.22 2.17 -3.61
CA GLN A 484 -17.82 1.01 -4.26
C GLN A 484 -17.50 0.97 -5.75
N SER A 485 -17.87 1.98 -6.53
CA SER A 485 -17.75 1.97 -7.98
C SER A 485 -16.36 2.30 -8.51
N GLY A 486 -15.54 2.98 -7.73
CA GLY A 486 -14.19 3.40 -8.11
C GLY A 486 -13.08 2.41 -7.72
N GLN A 487 -13.41 1.24 -7.15
CA GLN A 487 -12.42 0.27 -6.70
C GLN A 487 -12.49 -1.03 -7.53
N PRO A 488 -11.36 -1.73 -7.74
CA PRO A 488 -11.29 -2.96 -8.55
C PRO A 488 -11.79 -4.19 -7.77
N TRP A 489 -13.03 -4.19 -7.33
CA TRP A 489 -13.60 -5.29 -6.56
C TRP A 489 -13.66 -6.59 -7.38
N PRO A 490 -13.37 -7.75 -6.74
CA PRO A 490 -13.53 -9.05 -7.40
C PRO A 490 -15.02 -9.38 -7.54
N ALA A 491 -15.36 -10.05 -8.63
CA ALA A 491 -16.67 -10.64 -8.82
C ALA A 491 -16.58 -12.14 -8.51
N LEU A 492 -17.21 -12.58 -7.42
CA LEU A 492 -17.34 -14.00 -7.10
C LEU A 492 -18.20 -14.69 -8.16
N ALA A 493 -17.78 -15.87 -8.59
CA ALA A 493 -18.57 -16.69 -9.49
C ALA A 493 -19.90 -17.09 -8.82
N THR A 494 -20.98 -17.17 -9.59
CA THR A 494 -22.31 -17.56 -9.08
C THR A 494 -22.25 -18.90 -8.35
N ALA A 495 -21.50 -19.87 -8.88
CA ALA A 495 -21.29 -21.16 -8.23
C ALA A 495 -20.61 -21.04 -6.86
N ALA A 496 -19.64 -20.11 -6.70
CA ALA A 496 -19.00 -19.87 -5.41
C ALA A 496 -19.97 -19.26 -4.39
N ASN A 497 -20.82 -18.31 -4.83
CA ASN A 497 -21.85 -17.72 -3.99
C ASN A 497 -22.87 -18.78 -3.50
N SER A 498 -23.36 -19.61 -4.43
CA SER A 498 -24.30 -20.69 -4.10
C SER A 498 -23.68 -21.74 -3.17
N ALA A 499 -22.39 -22.08 -3.40
CA ALA A 499 -21.68 -23.02 -2.55
C ALA A 499 -21.43 -22.45 -1.13
N LEU A 500 -21.18 -21.14 -0.99
CA LEU A 500 -21.07 -20.49 0.32
C LEU A 500 -22.42 -20.55 1.07
N ALA A 501 -23.51 -20.23 0.38
CA ALA A 501 -24.85 -20.25 0.96
C ALA A 501 -25.24 -21.66 1.44
N ALA A 502 -24.96 -22.68 0.65
CA ALA A 502 -25.27 -24.09 0.94
C ALA A 502 -24.24 -24.80 1.84
N LEU A 503 -23.17 -24.12 2.25
CA LEU A 503 -22.08 -24.75 3.00
C LEU A 503 -22.55 -25.24 4.37
N LYS A 504 -22.41 -26.54 4.61
CA LYS A 504 -22.66 -27.19 5.90
C LYS A 504 -21.65 -28.31 6.11
N VAL A 505 -21.17 -28.48 7.31
CA VAL A 505 -20.13 -29.47 7.64
C VAL A 505 -20.40 -30.01 9.04
N ALA A 506 -20.43 -31.35 9.18
CA ALA A 506 -20.60 -32.00 10.47
C ALA A 506 -19.42 -31.75 11.41
N ALA A 507 -19.65 -31.90 12.71
CA ALA A 507 -18.57 -31.89 13.69
C ALA A 507 -17.53 -32.96 13.36
N ASN A 508 -16.26 -32.66 13.60
CA ASN A 508 -15.09 -33.51 13.31
C ASN A 508 -14.94 -33.94 11.83
N ALA A 509 -15.70 -33.32 10.92
CA ALA A 509 -15.61 -33.60 9.49
C ALA A 509 -14.70 -32.59 8.77
N LYS A 510 -14.21 -32.99 7.59
CA LYS A 510 -13.39 -32.12 6.73
C LYS A 510 -14.29 -31.09 6.04
N LEU A 511 -13.99 -29.82 6.29
CA LEU A 511 -14.48 -28.69 5.50
C LEU A 511 -13.65 -28.57 4.23
N THR A 512 -14.31 -28.31 3.10
CA THR A 512 -13.64 -27.92 1.85
C THR A 512 -14.53 -26.91 1.13
N TYR A 513 -13.95 -25.75 0.79
CA TYR A 513 -14.62 -24.70 0.03
C TYR A 513 -13.62 -24.05 -0.92
N ASN A 514 -13.90 -24.09 -2.22
CA ASN A 514 -13.01 -23.63 -3.27
C ASN A 514 -13.68 -22.47 -4.05
N PRO A 515 -13.72 -21.24 -3.50
CA PRO A 515 -14.30 -20.12 -4.21
C PRO A 515 -13.45 -19.72 -5.43
N THR A 516 -14.15 -19.28 -6.47
CA THR A 516 -13.55 -18.69 -7.65
C THR A 516 -14.11 -17.30 -7.89
N TRP A 517 -13.29 -16.41 -8.44
CA TRP A 517 -13.67 -15.03 -8.76
C TRP A 517 -12.98 -14.56 -10.03
N THR A 518 -13.52 -13.50 -10.62
CA THR A 518 -12.84 -12.75 -11.65
C THR A 518 -12.35 -11.44 -11.06
N THR A 519 -11.13 -11.06 -11.39
CA THR A 519 -10.63 -9.72 -11.11
C THR A 519 -10.96 -8.84 -12.30
N THR A 520 -11.61 -7.71 -12.06
CA THR A 520 -11.93 -6.76 -13.12
C THR A 520 -10.69 -6.08 -13.67
N ARG A 521 -9.54 -6.16 -12.95
CA ARG A 521 -8.25 -5.61 -13.38
C ARG A 521 -7.05 -6.24 -12.70
N ALA A 522 -5.90 -6.17 -13.37
CA ALA A 522 -4.59 -6.57 -12.90
C ALA A 522 -3.99 -5.69 -11.79
N GLY A 523 -4.71 -4.67 -11.30
CA GLY A 523 -4.22 -3.73 -10.27
C GLY A 523 -4.52 -4.12 -8.83
N LEU A 524 -5.08 -5.29 -8.56
CA LEU A 524 -5.39 -5.77 -7.21
C LEU A 524 -4.79 -7.14 -6.98
N ALA A 525 -3.94 -7.28 -5.98
CA ALA A 525 -3.49 -8.57 -5.49
C ALA A 525 -4.28 -8.96 -4.25
N PHE A 526 -5.12 -9.98 -4.35
CA PHE A 526 -5.59 -10.69 -3.17
C PHE A 526 -4.46 -11.55 -2.64
N ASN A 527 -4.17 -11.40 -1.37
CA ASN A 527 -3.12 -12.15 -0.70
C ASN A 527 -3.66 -13.12 0.35
N ARG A 528 -4.95 -13.04 0.67
CA ARG A 528 -5.57 -13.88 1.71
C ARG A 528 -7.04 -14.17 1.44
N ALA A 529 -7.45 -15.41 1.70
CA ALA A 529 -8.83 -15.84 1.75
C ALA A 529 -9.12 -16.49 3.12
N GLN A 530 -10.22 -16.12 3.75
CA GLN A 530 -10.64 -16.64 5.05
C GLN A 530 -12.11 -17.03 5.00
N LEU A 531 -12.46 -18.15 5.67
CA LEU A 531 -13.83 -18.57 5.90
C LEU A 531 -14.13 -18.48 7.39
N CYS A 532 -15.14 -17.69 7.76
CA CYS A 532 -15.46 -17.38 9.15
C CYS A 532 -16.92 -17.69 9.46
N PRO A 533 -17.24 -18.15 10.70
CA PRO A 533 -18.60 -18.42 11.14
C PRO A 533 -19.28 -17.18 11.78
N ASP A 534 -18.58 -16.05 11.82
CA ASP A 534 -19.05 -14.82 12.45
C ASP A 534 -18.71 -13.58 11.60
N LYS A 535 -19.49 -12.51 11.77
CA LYS A 535 -19.38 -11.26 11.02
C LYS A 535 -18.05 -10.53 11.25
N ALA A 536 -17.49 -10.61 12.44
CA ALA A 536 -16.22 -9.99 12.77
C ALA A 536 -15.03 -10.81 12.23
N CYS A 537 -15.27 -12.07 11.84
CA CYS A 537 -14.22 -13.04 11.54
C CYS A 537 -13.25 -13.22 12.71
N SER A 538 -13.80 -13.22 13.92
CA SER A 538 -13.05 -13.45 15.16
C SER A 538 -12.58 -14.91 15.28
N THR A 539 -13.37 -15.82 14.71
CA THR A 539 -13.04 -17.23 14.56
C THR A 539 -12.82 -17.55 13.08
N ARG A 540 -11.78 -18.31 12.76
CA ARG A 540 -11.49 -18.75 11.40
C ARG A 540 -11.72 -20.24 11.29
N LEU A 541 -12.60 -20.65 10.38
CA LEU A 541 -12.80 -22.07 10.06
C LEU A 541 -11.70 -22.57 9.13
N ALA A 542 -11.32 -21.78 8.15
CA ALA A 542 -10.20 -22.04 7.24
C ALA A 542 -9.58 -20.73 6.74
N GLU A 543 -8.30 -20.76 6.46
CA GLU A 543 -7.55 -19.62 5.91
C GLU A 543 -6.50 -20.13 4.93
N THR A 544 -6.23 -19.36 3.87
CA THR A 544 -5.12 -19.61 2.95
C THR A 544 -4.53 -18.29 2.46
N GLU A 545 -3.22 -18.26 2.33
CA GLU A 545 -2.53 -17.23 1.58
C GLU A 545 -2.66 -17.49 0.08
N LEU A 546 -2.71 -16.41 -0.69
CA LEU A 546 -2.94 -16.46 -2.12
C LEU A 546 -1.70 -15.95 -2.85
N ALA A 547 -1.33 -16.64 -3.92
CA ALA A 547 -0.33 -16.15 -4.85
C ALA A 547 -0.85 -14.91 -5.59
N ALA A 548 0.06 -14.04 -6.03
CA ALA A 548 -0.29 -12.86 -6.82
C ALA A 548 -1.06 -13.29 -8.10
N GLY A 549 -2.19 -12.62 -8.36
CA GLY A 549 -3.05 -12.93 -9.51
C GLY A 549 -3.95 -14.16 -9.34
N ALA A 550 -4.03 -14.75 -8.14
CA ALA A 550 -4.93 -15.86 -7.87
C ALA A 550 -6.39 -15.47 -8.11
N THR A 551 -7.14 -16.33 -8.79
CA THR A 551 -8.58 -16.22 -9.04
C THR A 551 -9.39 -17.32 -8.36
N THR A 552 -8.74 -18.09 -7.50
CA THR A 552 -9.34 -19.17 -6.70
C THR A 552 -8.59 -19.34 -5.39
N ALA A 553 -9.27 -19.88 -4.40
CA ALA A 553 -8.67 -20.30 -3.13
C ALA A 553 -9.06 -21.74 -2.84
N ALA A 554 -8.19 -22.46 -2.13
CA ALA A 554 -8.51 -23.78 -1.57
C ALA A 554 -8.60 -23.63 -0.05
N LEU A 555 -9.81 -23.48 0.47
CA LEU A 555 -10.07 -23.38 1.90
C LEU A 555 -10.44 -24.76 2.45
N SER A 556 -9.59 -25.32 3.28
CA SER A 556 -9.79 -26.66 3.85
C SER A 556 -9.32 -26.71 5.30
N ALA A 557 -10.13 -27.30 6.15
CA ALA A 557 -9.81 -27.56 7.55
C ALA A 557 -10.61 -28.76 8.07
N THR A 558 -10.18 -29.37 9.16
CA THR A 558 -11.01 -30.31 9.90
C THR A 558 -11.69 -29.53 11.02
N LEU A 559 -13.01 -29.52 11.05
CA LEU A 559 -13.76 -28.87 12.12
C LEU A 559 -13.53 -29.59 13.45
N GLY A 560 -13.59 -28.85 14.54
CA GLY A 560 -13.63 -29.42 15.88
C GLY A 560 -15.01 -30.03 16.22
N SER A 561 -15.34 -30.07 17.50
CA SER A 561 -16.61 -30.61 18.01
C SER A 561 -17.85 -29.81 17.59
N THR A 562 -17.69 -28.61 17.03
CA THR A 562 -18.80 -27.76 16.57
C THR A 562 -18.99 -27.89 15.07
N ALA A 563 -20.18 -28.31 14.66
CA ALA A 563 -20.57 -28.37 13.24
C ALA A 563 -20.82 -26.96 12.68
N LEU A 564 -20.60 -26.78 11.40
CA LEU A 564 -21.11 -25.63 10.65
C LEU A 564 -22.51 -26.00 10.12
N ALA A 565 -23.52 -25.50 10.78
CA ALA A 565 -24.91 -25.78 10.43
C ALA A 565 -25.36 -25.05 9.16
N ASP A 566 -26.40 -25.50 8.52
CA ASP A 566 -26.99 -24.88 7.34
C ASP A 566 -27.47 -23.45 7.64
N ASN A 567 -28.05 -23.24 8.81
CA ASN A 567 -28.52 -21.96 9.33
C ASN A 567 -27.44 -21.14 10.06
N ALA A 568 -26.16 -21.47 9.93
CA ALA A 568 -25.09 -20.67 10.52
C ALA A 568 -24.75 -19.46 9.66
N TYR A 569 -24.22 -18.42 10.29
CA TYR A 569 -23.58 -17.33 9.58
C TYR A 569 -22.33 -17.84 8.86
N LYS A 570 -22.14 -17.42 7.62
CA LYS A 570 -20.98 -17.80 6.81
C LYS A 570 -20.42 -16.57 6.12
N LEU A 571 -19.14 -16.35 6.29
CA LEU A 571 -18.40 -15.22 5.70
C LEU A 571 -17.19 -15.75 4.94
N LEU A 572 -17.16 -15.48 3.64
CA LEU A 572 -15.92 -15.50 2.87
C LEU A 572 -15.33 -14.09 2.88
N ARG A 573 -14.15 -13.93 3.46
CA ARG A 573 -13.38 -12.70 3.43
C ARG A 573 -12.21 -12.85 2.46
N LEU A 574 -12.15 -11.98 1.45
CA LEU A 574 -10.99 -11.81 0.57
C LEU A 574 -10.32 -10.49 0.90
N THR A 575 -9.03 -10.53 1.19
CA THR A 575 -8.25 -9.33 1.46
C THR A 575 -7.16 -9.16 0.41
N GLY A 576 -7.03 -7.96 -0.12
CA GLY A 576 -6.03 -7.60 -1.11
C GLY A 576 -5.56 -6.17 -0.95
N ARG A 577 -4.55 -5.78 -1.72
CA ARG A 577 -4.02 -4.42 -1.71
C ARG A 577 -3.92 -3.86 -3.12
N THR A 578 -4.27 -2.59 -3.25
CA THR A 578 -3.97 -1.81 -4.45
C THR A 578 -2.49 -1.41 -4.46
N LEU A 579 -2.05 -0.84 -5.57
CA LEU A 579 -0.67 -0.39 -5.75
C LEU A 579 -0.17 0.61 -4.75
N ASP A 580 -1.02 1.57 -4.42
CA ASP A 580 -0.69 2.62 -3.48
C ASP A 580 -0.80 2.16 -2.02
N GLY A 581 -1.16 0.88 -1.80
CA GLY A 581 -1.21 0.25 -0.49
C GLY A 581 -2.59 0.24 0.18
N LEU A 582 -3.64 0.78 -0.48
CA LEU A 582 -5.02 0.70 0.02
C LEU A 582 -5.44 -0.77 0.17
N VAL A 583 -5.89 -1.15 1.35
CA VAL A 583 -6.44 -2.50 1.59
C VAL A 583 -7.88 -2.55 1.12
N LEU A 584 -8.19 -3.50 0.25
CA LEU A 584 -9.55 -3.84 -0.13
C LEU A 584 -9.95 -5.16 0.52
N GLN A 585 -11.06 -5.14 1.25
CA GLN A 585 -11.62 -6.32 1.90
C GLN A 585 -13.02 -6.57 1.34
N LEU A 586 -13.22 -7.68 0.66
CA LEU A 586 -14.54 -8.16 0.27
C LEU A 586 -15.05 -9.13 1.33
N ASP A 587 -16.16 -8.81 1.95
CA ASP A 587 -16.90 -9.64 2.88
C ASP A 587 -18.17 -10.17 2.19
N ALA A 588 -18.07 -11.35 1.59
CA ALA A 588 -19.21 -12.05 1.00
C ALA A 588 -19.88 -12.90 2.08
N GLN A 589 -21.13 -12.59 2.42
CA GLN A 589 -21.82 -13.20 3.56
C GLN A 589 -23.12 -13.89 3.18
N SER A 590 -23.37 -15.02 3.81
CA SER A 590 -24.62 -15.74 3.75
C SER A 590 -25.22 -15.81 5.16
N CYS A 591 -26.44 -15.31 5.31
CA CYS A 591 -27.13 -15.19 6.59
C CYS A 591 -28.66 -15.25 6.46
N SER A 592 -29.21 -15.53 5.28
CA SER A 592 -30.66 -15.65 5.10
C SER A 592 -31.28 -16.83 5.87
N ALA A 593 -30.48 -17.85 6.15
CA ALA A 593 -30.92 -19.02 6.92
C ALA A 593 -30.86 -18.81 8.44
N LEU A 594 -30.32 -17.64 8.91
CA LEU A 594 -30.31 -17.34 10.34
C LEU A 594 -31.74 -17.19 10.89
N PRO A 595 -31.95 -17.49 12.19
CA PRO A 595 -33.22 -17.21 12.84
C PRO A 595 -33.67 -15.75 12.67
N ALA A 596 -34.98 -15.53 12.60
CA ALA A 596 -35.56 -14.20 12.48
C ALA A 596 -35.05 -13.27 13.60
N GLY A 597 -34.60 -12.07 13.25
CA GLY A 597 -34.02 -11.09 14.18
C GLY A 597 -32.49 -11.22 14.39
N SER A 598 -31.85 -12.24 13.84
CA SER A 598 -30.36 -12.31 13.89
C SER A 598 -29.74 -11.26 13.00
N PRO A 599 -28.70 -10.55 13.48
CA PRO A 599 -28.02 -9.54 12.67
C PRO A 599 -27.26 -10.19 11.50
N CYS A 600 -27.40 -9.65 10.36
CA CYS A 600 -26.69 -10.03 9.15
C CYS A 600 -25.72 -8.94 8.71
#